data_8d25ffdb49173b9d22a5b421cd1143c3
#
_entry.id   8d25ffdb49173b9d22a5b421cd1143c3
#
_cell.length_a   1.000
_cell.length_b   1.000
_cell.length_c   1.000
_cell.angle_alpha   90.00
_cell.angle_beta   90.00
_cell.angle_gamma   90.00
#
_symmetry.space_group_name_H-M   'P 1'
#
loop_
_entity.id
_entity.type
_entity.pdbx_description
1 polymer ?
#
loop_
_entity_poly.entity_id
_entity_poly.type
_entity_poly.pdbx_seq_one_letter_code
_entity_poly.pdbx_strand_id
1 'polypeptide(L)'
;MVILGVTISNFLGFENHIHRICCQARQSLYALRTLVAHGLRGPLLFDVVRATTLARMLYASPVWWGFAGQCERNRLQSLIRRLIRYHYLPEDSPSFEQLCLKADSRLFSAVLTDKGHVLHALLPPVKTSVYSLRPRAHDRVIPPADSLMRRTYITRMIYRT
;
A
#
# COMPACT_ATOMS: atom_id res chain seq x y z
N MET A 1 13.56 -3.06 -15.05
CA MET A 1 13.44 -4.48 -14.63
C MET A 1 12.05 -4.73 -14.08
N VAL A 2 11.49 -5.93 -14.25
CA VAL A 2 10.19 -6.31 -13.66
C VAL A 2 10.43 -7.51 -12.75
N ILE A 3 10.02 -7.41 -11.49
CA ILE A 3 10.13 -8.47 -10.49
C ILE A 3 8.73 -8.74 -9.91
N LEU A 4 8.24 -9.97 -10.06
CA LEU A 4 6.91 -10.37 -9.58
C LEU A 4 5.79 -9.37 -9.93
N GLY A 5 5.82 -8.84 -11.15
CA GLY A 5 4.83 -7.86 -11.61
C GLY A 5 5.09 -6.41 -11.19
N VAL A 6 6.09 -6.13 -10.35
CA VAL A 6 6.48 -4.76 -9.97
C VAL A 6 7.60 -4.28 -10.89
N THR A 7 7.40 -3.12 -11.52
CA THR A 7 8.40 -2.49 -12.39
C THR A 7 9.30 -1.57 -11.57
N ILE A 8 10.60 -1.79 -11.62
CA ILE A 8 11.60 -1.04 -10.88
C ILE A 8 12.58 -0.43 -11.88
N SER A 9 12.88 0.87 -11.74
CA SER A 9 13.93 1.55 -12.52
C SER A 9 15.33 1.26 -11.94
N ASN A 10 16.38 1.62 -12.67
CA ASN A 10 17.78 1.43 -12.24
C ASN A 10 18.14 2.22 -10.95
N PHE A 11 17.36 3.24 -10.61
CA PHE A 11 17.54 4.09 -9.43
C PHE A 11 16.53 3.79 -8.32
N LEU A 12 16.01 2.56 -8.23
CA LEU A 12 14.96 2.17 -7.30
C LEU A 12 13.69 3.05 -7.37
N GLY A 13 13.42 3.60 -8.55
CA GLY A 13 12.20 4.38 -8.83
C GLY A 13 11.04 3.46 -9.23
N PHE A 14 9.82 3.85 -8.87
CA PHE A 14 8.60 3.10 -9.14
C PHE A 14 7.59 3.89 -10.00
N GLU A 15 8.00 5.01 -10.59
CA GLU A 15 7.12 5.89 -11.38
C GLU A 15 6.44 5.13 -12.52
N ASN A 16 7.19 4.31 -13.26
CA ASN A 16 6.66 3.48 -14.36
C ASN A 16 5.65 2.44 -13.85
N HIS A 17 5.90 1.85 -12.68
CA HIS A 17 4.97 0.93 -12.04
C HIS A 17 3.67 1.63 -11.66
N ILE A 18 3.76 2.77 -10.99
CA ILE A 18 2.60 3.57 -10.55
C ILE A 18 1.83 4.08 -11.77
N HIS A 19 2.52 4.53 -12.82
CA HIS A 19 1.87 4.92 -14.08
C HIS A 19 1.06 3.76 -14.68
N ARG A 20 1.65 2.56 -14.75
CA ARG A 20 0.95 1.36 -15.23
C ARG A 20 -0.29 1.03 -14.41
N ILE A 21 -0.18 1.07 -13.07
CA ILE A 21 -1.32 0.88 -12.15
C ILE A 21 -2.42 1.90 -12.46
N CYS A 22 -2.08 3.17 -12.62
CA CYS A 22 -3.05 4.22 -12.94
C CYS A 22 -3.75 3.99 -14.28
N CYS A 23 -3.03 3.54 -15.31
CA CYS A 23 -3.62 3.20 -16.61
C CYS A 23 -4.58 2.01 -16.49
N GLN A 24 -4.18 0.95 -15.81
CA GLN A 24 -5.03 -0.22 -15.60
C GLN A 24 -6.28 0.09 -14.78
N ALA A 25 -6.16 0.94 -13.74
CA ALA A 25 -7.32 1.38 -12.97
C ALA A 25 -8.30 2.21 -13.83
N ARG A 26 -7.79 3.06 -14.74
CA ARG A 26 -8.65 3.80 -15.69
C ARG A 26 -9.38 2.86 -16.66
N GLN A 27 -8.71 1.82 -17.16
CA GLN A 27 -9.36 0.78 -17.97
C GLN A 27 -10.47 0.06 -17.21
N SER A 28 -10.22 -0.25 -15.93
CA SER A 28 -11.25 -0.85 -15.07
C SER A 28 -12.49 0.02 -14.92
N LEU A 29 -12.35 1.37 -14.92
CA LEU A 29 -13.52 2.28 -14.87
C LEU A 29 -14.46 2.08 -16.06
N TYR A 30 -13.94 1.78 -17.25
CA TYR A 30 -14.78 1.48 -18.40
C TYR A 30 -15.57 0.18 -18.21
N ALA A 31 -14.90 -0.88 -17.75
CA ALA A 31 -15.58 -2.15 -17.47
C ALA A 31 -16.64 -1.99 -16.37
N LEU A 32 -16.36 -1.23 -15.30
CA LEU A 32 -17.33 -0.93 -14.25
C LEU A 32 -18.55 -0.18 -14.79
N ARG A 33 -18.36 0.78 -15.70
CA ARG A 33 -19.47 1.47 -16.36
C ARG A 33 -20.38 0.52 -17.12
N THR A 34 -19.80 -0.45 -17.82
CA THR A 34 -20.55 -1.49 -18.53
C THR A 34 -21.37 -2.34 -17.56
N LEU A 35 -20.75 -2.79 -16.44
CA LEU A 35 -21.47 -3.56 -15.42
C LEU A 35 -22.64 -2.78 -14.82
N VAL A 36 -22.46 -1.48 -14.56
CA VAL A 36 -23.53 -0.61 -14.06
C VAL A 36 -24.65 -0.46 -15.09
N ALA A 37 -24.32 -0.35 -16.39
CA ALA A 37 -25.32 -0.31 -17.47
C ALA A 37 -26.15 -1.60 -17.55
N HIS A 38 -25.54 -2.75 -17.16
CA HIS A 38 -26.25 -4.03 -17.05
C HIS A 38 -26.92 -4.26 -15.69
N GLY A 39 -27.06 -3.22 -14.87
CA GLY A 39 -27.83 -3.28 -13.63
C GLY A 39 -27.07 -3.62 -12.36
N LEU A 40 -25.75 -3.83 -12.42
CA LEU A 40 -24.94 -4.09 -11.20
C LEU A 40 -24.81 -2.80 -10.39
N ARG A 41 -25.31 -2.78 -9.15
CA ARG A 41 -25.30 -1.61 -8.27
C ARG A 41 -25.12 -2.00 -6.80
N GLY A 42 -24.84 -1.01 -5.95
CA GLY A 42 -24.78 -1.14 -4.50
C GLY A 42 -23.67 -2.06 -4.00
N PRO A 43 -23.87 -2.83 -2.93
CA PRO A 43 -22.83 -3.61 -2.28
C PRO A 43 -22.09 -4.57 -3.20
N LEU A 44 -22.78 -5.24 -4.11
CA LEU A 44 -22.16 -6.16 -5.07
C LEU A 44 -21.19 -5.43 -6.02
N LEU A 45 -21.52 -4.22 -6.47
CA LEU A 45 -20.61 -3.40 -7.26
C LEU A 45 -19.38 -3.01 -6.44
N PHE A 46 -19.57 -2.64 -5.17
CA PHE A 46 -18.45 -2.28 -4.28
C PHE A 46 -17.48 -3.46 -4.08
N ASP A 47 -17.99 -4.67 -3.94
CA ASP A 47 -17.16 -5.87 -3.80
C ASP A 47 -16.40 -6.18 -5.09
N VAL A 48 -17.01 -6.01 -6.26
CA VAL A 48 -16.31 -6.14 -7.54
C VAL A 48 -15.18 -5.09 -7.65
N VAL A 49 -15.44 -3.83 -7.29
CA VAL A 49 -14.41 -2.78 -7.30
C VAL A 49 -13.26 -3.10 -6.36
N ARG A 50 -13.56 -3.58 -5.13
CA ARG A 50 -12.55 -3.99 -4.15
C ARG A 50 -11.71 -5.14 -4.67
N ALA A 51 -12.35 -6.19 -5.18
CA ALA A 51 -11.68 -7.40 -5.64
C ALA A 51 -10.85 -7.19 -6.92
N THR A 52 -11.23 -6.25 -7.77
CA THR A 52 -10.55 -6.02 -9.06
C THR A 52 -9.67 -4.78 -9.05
N THR A 53 -10.28 -3.60 -8.97
CA THR A 53 -9.57 -2.33 -9.14
C THR A 53 -8.69 -2.01 -7.94
N LEU A 54 -9.25 -2.05 -6.71
CA LEU A 54 -8.47 -1.74 -5.51
C LEU A 54 -7.41 -2.81 -5.23
N ALA A 55 -7.73 -4.09 -5.38
CA ALA A 55 -6.77 -5.17 -5.18
C ALA A 55 -5.56 -5.01 -6.11
N ARG A 56 -5.79 -4.65 -7.38
CA ARG A 56 -4.72 -4.38 -8.35
C ARG A 56 -3.91 -3.14 -7.99
N MET A 57 -4.56 -2.06 -7.56
CA MET A 57 -3.89 -0.84 -7.14
C MET A 57 -3.04 -1.04 -5.88
N LEU A 58 -3.47 -1.89 -4.96
CA LEU A 58 -2.79 -2.18 -3.69
C LEU A 58 -1.77 -3.33 -3.80
N TYR A 59 -1.70 -3.99 -4.97
CA TYR A 59 -0.76 -5.09 -5.16
C TYR A 59 0.66 -4.64 -4.85
N ALA A 60 1.33 -5.38 -3.96
CA ALA A 60 2.69 -5.10 -3.50
C ALA A 60 2.92 -3.66 -2.99
N SER A 61 1.88 -2.94 -2.54
CA SER A 61 2.01 -1.56 -2.04
C SER A 61 3.07 -1.38 -0.94
N PRO A 62 3.32 -2.32 -0.02
CA PRO A 62 4.41 -2.18 0.93
C PRO A 62 5.79 -1.97 0.29
N VAL A 63 6.01 -2.49 -0.91
CA VAL A 63 7.30 -2.37 -1.62
C VAL A 63 7.50 -0.97 -2.19
N TRP A 64 6.50 -0.43 -2.88
CA TRP A 64 6.67 0.79 -3.70
C TRP A 64 6.07 2.06 -3.08
N TRP A 65 5.13 1.95 -2.13
CA TRP A 65 4.44 3.10 -1.55
C TRP A 65 5.38 4.10 -0.86
N GLY A 66 6.42 3.62 -0.17
CA GLY A 66 7.42 4.48 0.48
C GLY A 66 8.24 5.33 -0.50
N PHE A 67 8.32 4.90 -1.75
CA PHE A 67 9.05 5.59 -2.81
C PHE A 67 8.15 6.49 -3.67
N ALA A 68 6.83 6.39 -3.55
CA ALA A 68 5.89 7.22 -4.29
C ALA A 68 6.03 8.69 -3.89
N GLY A 69 6.29 9.56 -4.87
CA GLY A 69 6.31 11.00 -4.69
C GLY A 69 4.90 11.59 -4.54
N GLN A 70 4.83 12.86 -4.20
CA GLN A 70 3.52 13.53 -3.98
C GLN A 70 2.65 13.54 -5.23
N CYS A 71 3.25 13.68 -6.42
CA CYS A 71 2.52 13.65 -7.67
C CYS A 71 1.84 12.29 -7.91
N GLU A 72 2.56 11.19 -7.70
CA GLU A 72 2.05 9.83 -7.82
C GLU A 72 0.95 9.54 -6.78
N ARG A 73 1.16 9.96 -5.54
CA ARG A 73 0.16 9.83 -4.47
C ARG A 73 -1.13 10.57 -4.83
N ASN A 74 -1.02 11.79 -5.35
CA ASN A 74 -2.18 12.58 -5.79
C ASN A 74 -2.91 11.92 -6.96
N ARG A 75 -2.19 11.31 -7.92
CA ARG A 75 -2.77 10.56 -9.03
C ARG A 75 -3.57 9.37 -8.54
N LEU A 76 -3.02 8.56 -7.63
CA LEU A 76 -3.69 7.41 -7.04
C LEU A 76 -4.92 7.83 -6.23
N GLN A 77 -4.80 8.88 -5.41
CA GLN A 77 -5.94 9.42 -4.67
C GLN A 77 -7.04 9.97 -5.58
N SER A 78 -6.69 10.54 -6.72
CA SER A 78 -7.68 11.03 -7.70
C SER A 78 -8.53 9.91 -8.30
N LEU A 79 -7.97 8.69 -8.42
CA LEU A 79 -8.72 7.51 -8.86
C LEU A 79 -9.74 7.07 -7.80
N ILE A 80 -9.37 7.07 -6.52
CA ILE A 80 -10.33 6.78 -5.43
C ILE A 80 -11.48 7.80 -5.45
N ARG A 81 -11.15 9.10 -5.51
CA ARG A 81 -12.19 10.15 -5.60
C ARG A 81 -13.11 9.95 -6.81
N ARG A 82 -12.58 9.48 -7.94
CA ARG A 82 -13.37 9.19 -9.14
C ARG A 82 -14.29 8.00 -8.94
N LEU A 83 -13.82 6.92 -8.30
CA LEU A 83 -14.65 5.76 -7.96
C LEU A 83 -15.81 6.15 -7.04
N ILE A 84 -15.54 6.98 -6.02
CA ILE A 84 -16.57 7.50 -5.11
C ILE A 84 -17.56 8.39 -5.89
N ARG A 85 -17.09 9.34 -6.69
CA ARG A 85 -17.93 10.26 -7.47
C ARG A 85 -18.87 9.54 -8.45
N TYR A 86 -18.47 8.39 -8.96
CA TYR A 86 -19.30 7.55 -9.84
C TYR A 86 -20.15 6.53 -9.07
N HIS A 87 -20.19 6.62 -7.74
CA HIS A 87 -20.89 5.67 -6.86
C HIS A 87 -20.45 4.21 -7.07
N TYR A 88 -19.17 4.00 -7.46
CA TYR A 88 -18.54 2.67 -7.53
C TYR A 88 -17.92 2.26 -6.20
N LEU A 89 -17.79 3.19 -5.26
CA LEU A 89 -17.43 2.99 -3.86
C LEU A 89 -18.33 3.85 -2.96
N PRO A 90 -18.54 3.46 -1.70
CA PRO A 90 -19.21 4.29 -0.71
C PRO A 90 -18.48 5.62 -0.48
N GLU A 91 -19.21 6.64 -0.04
CA GLU A 91 -18.67 7.99 0.23
C GLU A 91 -17.64 7.98 1.38
N ASP A 92 -17.85 7.12 2.38
CA ASP A 92 -16.98 6.92 3.53
C ASP A 92 -15.75 6.03 3.25
N SER A 93 -15.51 5.69 1.98
CA SER A 93 -14.37 4.85 1.60
C SER A 93 -13.04 5.49 2.00
N PRO A 94 -12.11 4.71 2.57
CA PRO A 94 -10.82 5.21 3.02
C PRO A 94 -10.00 5.77 1.86
N SER A 95 -9.13 6.74 2.17
CA SER A 95 -8.17 7.27 1.20
C SER A 95 -7.20 6.19 0.73
N PHE A 96 -6.57 6.40 -0.44
CA PHE A 96 -5.58 5.45 -0.94
C PHE A 96 -4.40 5.29 0.02
N GLU A 97 -3.99 6.38 0.66
CA GLU A 97 -2.96 6.35 1.70
C GLU A 97 -3.36 5.47 2.89
N GLN A 98 -4.59 5.63 3.41
CA GLN A 98 -5.10 4.79 4.50
C GLN A 98 -5.12 3.30 4.12
N LEU A 99 -5.48 2.98 2.87
CA LEU A 99 -5.45 1.61 2.37
C LEU A 99 -4.02 1.04 2.34
N CYS A 100 -3.04 1.82 1.86
CA CYS A 100 -1.63 1.42 1.89
C CYS A 100 -1.12 1.25 3.32
N LEU A 101 -1.45 2.17 4.22
CA LEU A 101 -1.07 2.10 5.63
C LEU A 101 -1.66 0.87 6.33
N LYS A 102 -2.88 0.50 5.99
CA LYS A 102 -3.52 -0.74 6.49
C LYS A 102 -2.81 -1.99 5.97
N ALA A 103 -2.45 -2.01 4.69
CA ALA A 103 -1.68 -3.10 4.09
C ALA A 103 -0.29 -3.24 4.75
N ASP A 104 0.40 -2.13 4.94
CA ASP A 104 1.69 -2.06 5.64
C ASP A 104 1.59 -2.63 7.06
N SER A 105 0.61 -2.16 7.85
CA SER A 105 0.44 -2.59 9.24
C SER A 105 0.08 -4.07 9.35
N ARG A 106 -0.77 -4.58 8.45
CA ARG A 106 -1.13 -6.00 8.41
C ARG A 106 0.09 -6.89 8.13
N LEU A 107 0.90 -6.53 7.14
CA LEU A 107 2.11 -7.27 6.82
C LEU A 107 3.12 -7.18 7.98
N PHE A 108 3.31 -6.00 8.58
CA PHE A 108 4.25 -5.81 9.68
C PHE A 108 3.87 -6.62 10.92
N SER A 109 2.59 -6.68 11.25
CA SER A 109 2.09 -7.53 12.33
C SER A 109 2.40 -9.00 12.06
N ALA A 110 2.18 -9.50 10.83
CA ALA A 110 2.53 -10.86 10.46
C ALA A 110 4.04 -11.12 10.58
N VAL A 111 4.88 -10.18 10.11
CA VAL A 111 6.35 -10.28 10.21
C VAL A 111 6.83 -10.29 11.66
N LEU A 112 6.19 -9.57 12.57
CA LEU A 112 6.55 -9.56 13.99
C LEU A 112 6.12 -10.86 14.70
N THR A 113 4.96 -11.39 14.35
CA THR A 113 4.36 -12.54 15.04
C THR A 113 4.91 -13.87 14.56
N ASP A 114 5.12 -14.01 13.26
CA ASP A 114 5.60 -15.26 12.66
C ASP A 114 7.11 -15.26 12.49
N LYS A 115 7.80 -16.02 13.35
CA LYS A 115 9.26 -16.19 13.28
C LYS A 115 9.72 -16.92 12.00
N GLY A 116 8.86 -17.69 11.35
CA GLY A 116 9.12 -18.35 10.07
C GLY A 116 8.96 -17.44 8.86
N HIS A 117 8.42 -16.22 9.05
CA HIS A 117 8.22 -15.29 7.95
C HIS A 117 9.54 -14.82 7.35
N VAL A 118 9.66 -14.84 6.01
CA VAL A 118 10.91 -14.50 5.28
C VAL A 118 11.48 -13.14 5.69
N LEU A 119 10.63 -12.14 5.93
CA LEU A 119 11.07 -10.80 6.35
C LEU A 119 11.46 -10.73 7.84
N HIS A 120 11.16 -11.75 8.65
CA HIS A 120 11.48 -11.72 10.07
C HIS A 120 13.00 -11.62 10.32
N ALA A 121 13.81 -12.30 9.50
CA ALA A 121 15.28 -12.24 9.57
C ALA A 121 15.85 -10.84 9.27
N LEU A 122 15.07 -9.96 8.62
CA LEU A 122 15.48 -8.58 8.31
C LEU A 122 15.12 -7.58 9.41
N LEU A 123 14.42 -8.01 10.45
CA LEU A 123 14.08 -7.14 11.56
C LEU A 123 15.32 -6.80 12.39
N PRO A 124 15.48 -5.54 12.84
CA PRO A 124 16.49 -5.19 13.83
C PRO A 124 16.32 -5.99 15.13
N PRO A 125 17.36 -6.12 15.94
CA PRO A 125 17.30 -6.82 17.22
C PRO A 125 16.26 -6.18 18.15
N VAL A 126 15.75 -6.98 19.08
CA VAL A 126 14.86 -6.50 20.13
C VAL A 126 15.63 -5.58 21.07
N LYS A 127 15.04 -4.47 21.45
CA LYS A 127 15.61 -3.54 22.41
C LYS A 127 15.46 -4.12 23.83
N THR A 128 16.55 -4.47 24.46
CA THR A 128 16.58 -4.77 25.89
C THR A 128 16.63 -3.44 26.66
N SER A 129 15.55 -3.07 27.33
CA SER A 129 15.50 -1.86 28.19
C SER A 129 15.23 -2.28 29.62
N VAL A 130 16.02 -1.77 30.55
CA VAL A 130 15.83 -1.96 32.00
C VAL A 130 14.64 -1.11 32.50
N TYR A 131 14.29 -0.06 31.78
CA TYR A 131 13.22 0.87 32.15
C TYR A 131 11.98 0.70 31.27
N SER A 132 10.79 0.72 31.89
CA SER A 132 9.51 0.76 31.19
C SER A 132 9.30 2.16 30.60
N LEU A 133 9.61 2.32 29.33
CA LEU A 133 9.37 3.55 28.57
C LEU A 133 7.94 3.51 27.96
N ARG A 134 7.50 4.68 27.44
CA ARG A 134 6.24 4.82 26.73
C ARG A 134 6.05 3.66 25.72
N PRO A 135 4.89 2.97 25.72
CA PRO A 135 4.64 1.87 24.79
C PRO A 135 4.78 2.35 23.34
N ARG A 136 5.53 1.61 22.55
CA ARG A 136 5.69 1.80 21.10
C ARG A 136 4.96 0.69 20.37
N ALA A 137 4.74 0.89 19.08
CA ALA A 137 4.13 -0.12 18.22
C ALA A 137 4.99 -1.41 18.08
N HIS A 138 6.26 -1.36 18.46
CA HIS A 138 7.19 -2.49 18.43
C HIS A 138 8.35 -2.26 19.42
N ASP A 139 9.04 -3.35 19.78
CA ASP A 139 10.18 -3.41 20.71
C ASP A 139 11.56 -3.43 20.02
N ARG A 140 11.63 -3.10 18.73
CA ARG A 140 12.85 -3.20 17.93
C ARG A 140 13.75 -1.97 18.08
N VAL A 141 15.06 -2.18 17.97
CA VAL A 141 16.06 -1.09 17.90
C VAL A 141 15.83 -0.29 16.62
N ILE A 142 15.86 1.05 16.71
CA ILE A 142 15.76 1.92 15.54
C ILE A 142 17.17 2.04 14.93
N PRO A 143 17.46 1.45 13.76
CA PRO A 143 18.76 1.56 13.13
C PRO A 143 18.97 2.98 12.57
N PRO A 144 20.22 3.49 12.52
CA PRO A 144 20.50 4.68 11.75
C PRO A 144 20.15 4.43 10.29
N ALA A 145 19.43 5.35 9.66
CA ALA A 145 18.98 5.19 8.27
C ALA A 145 19.03 6.52 7.52
N ASP A 146 19.56 6.49 6.32
CA ASP A 146 19.53 7.60 5.38
C ASP A 146 18.10 7.81 4.77
N SER A 147 17.96 8.80 3.93
CA SER A 147 16.68 9.14 3.31
C SER A 147 16.13 8.03 2.41
N LEU A 148 16.99 7.26 1.75
CA LEU A 148 16.60 6.16 0.88
C LEU A 148 16.16 4.94 1.71
N MET A 149 16.96 4.57 2.72
CA MET A 149 16.63 3.46 3.62
C MET A 149 15.30 3.68 4.35
N ARG A 150 14.99 4.92 4.76
CA ARG A 150 13.70 5.26 5.39
C ARG A 150 12.49 5.04 4.49
N ARG A 151 12.66 4.96 3.17
CA ARG A 151 11.60 4.64 2.20
C ARG A 151 11.36 3.14 2.07
N THR A 152 12.35 2.30 2.42
CA THR A 152 12.21 0.84 2.39
C THR A 152 11.18 0.38 3.42
N TYR A 153 10.51 -0.74 3.15
CA TYR A 153 9.39 -1.21 3.95
C TYR A 153 9.71 -1.40 5.43
N ILE A 154 10.70 -2.24 5.75
CA ILE A 154 11.04 -2.56 7.15
C ILE A 154 11.45 -1.31 7.92
N THR A 155 12.36 -0.51 7.37
CA THR A 155 12.83 0.71 8.03
C THR A 155 11.70 1.70 8.23
N ARG A 156 10.84 1.90 7.22
CA ARG A 156 9.66 2.77 7.31
C ARG A 156 8.72 2.34 8.44
N MET A 157 8.51 1.02 8.61
CA MET A 157 7.65 0.51 9.68
C MET A 157 8.26 0.68 11.06
N ILE A 158 9.58 0.49 11.18
CA ILE A 158 10.34 0.69 12.44
C ILE A 158 10.34 2.17 12.87
N TYR A 159 10.42 3.11 11.91
CA TYR A 159 10.39 4.56 12.21
C TYR A 159 8.98 5.10 12.44
N ARG A 160 7.96 4.33 12.12
CA ARG A 160 6.56 4.72 12.31
C ARG A 160 6.10 4.33 13.71
N THR A 161 6.33 5.18 14.69
CA THR A 161 5.92 5.05 16.10
C THR A 161 4.64 5.82 16.37
#